data_acf79bb7c0eacbf9d723ef966ac2ad23
#
_entry.id   acf79bb7c0eacbf9d723ef966ac2ad23
#
_cell.length_a   1.000
_cell.length_b   1.000
_cell.length_c   1.000
_cell.angle_alpha   90.00
_cell.angle_beta   90.00
_cell.angle_gamma   90.00
#
_symmetry.space_group_name_H-M   'P 1'
#
loop_
_entity.id
_entity.type
_entity.pdbx_description
1 polymer ?
#
loop_
_entity_poly.entity_id
_entity_poly.type
_entity_poly.pdbx_seq_one_letter_code
_entity_poly.pdbx_strand_id
1 'polypeptide(L)'
;MDTTTTGIDALDKSLMDGIPKGFTLLVSGPPGSGTELFAKQFASSGIDSENVVYFTTTERDQDVTSTMEHFGWKSSMKIVNIADQYYKNVLAKELEISRYRQEGITMKDIMAQTKEDLEERTGVNFLTSLCYETSRLKPPFRVVVDSLDFFLEYYDHVDVLSSLRTIKGHTQHQESVALLTMLTGVYATRTQSSVEEIVDCSIELQRERRENVFKNYLIVRKVRNHPEMTGIYEYMITKEGITPK
;
A
#
# COMPACT_ATOMS: atom_id res chain seq x y z
N MET A 1 -15.57 19.72 -8.31
CA MET A 1 -14.27 19.30 -7.78
C MET A 1 -13.54 18.56 -8.89
N ASP A 2 -12.25 18.80 -9.02
CA ASP A 2 -11.45 18.00 -9.95
C ASP A 2 -11.28 16.59 -9.39
N THR A 3 -11.54 15.58 -10.22
CA THR A 3 -11.44 14.16 -9.86
C THR A 3 -10.34 13.47 -10.66
N THR A 4 -9.93 12.31 -10.20
CA THR A 4 -9.07 11.38 -10.93
C THR A 4 -9.64 9.97 -10.84
N THR A 5 -9.39 9.15 -11.85
CA THR A 5 -9.95 7.79 -11.95
C THR A 5 -9.35 6.84 -10.91
N THR A 6 -10.17 5.92 -10.41
CA THR A 6 -9.68 4.75 -9.65
C THR A 6 -9.13 3.64 -10.56
N GLY A 7 -9.41 3.71 -11.86
CA GLY A 7 -9.19 2.63 -12.82
C GLY A 7 -10.30 1.57 -12.83
N ILE A 8 -11.40 1.82 -12.13
CA ILE A 8 -12.58 0.95 -12.05
C ILE A 8 -13.81 1.79 -12.42
N ASP A 9 -14.20 1.79 -13.69
CA ASP A 9 -15.24 2.66 -14.24
C ASP A 9 -16.56 2.65 -13.47
N ALA A 10 -17.00 1.48 -13.01
CA ALA A 10 -18.24 1.36 -12.26
C ALA A 10 -18.13 2.01 -10.86
N LEU A 11 -16.94 1.94 -10.24
CA LEU A 11 -16.66 2.60 -8.98
C LEU A 11 -16.57 4.11 -9.17
N ASP A 12 -15.89 4.57 -10.21
CA ASP A 12 -15.76 6.00 -10.53
C ASP A 12 -17.15 6.65 -10.69
N LYS A 13 -18.06 6.00 -11.43
CA LYS A 13 -19.43 6.47 -11.57
C LYS A 13 -20.22 6.58 -10.26
N SER A 14 -19.86 5.75 -9.28
CA SER A 14 -20.48 5.81 -7.94
C SER A 14 -19.81 6.81 -7.01
N LEU A 15 -18.64 7.35 -7.38
CA LEU A 15 -17.78 8.24 -6.61
C LEU A 15 -17.55 9.56 -7.37
N MET A 16 -18.58 10.34 -7.66
CA MET A 16 -18.46 11.69 -8.29
C MET A 16 -17.69 11.68 -9.63
N ASP A 17 -17.81 10.63 -10.43
CA ASP A 17 -17.03 10.38 -11.64
C ASP A 17 -15.50 10.29 -11.35
N GLY A 18 -15.14 9.67 -10.25
CA GLY A 18 -13.78 9.44 -9.77
C GLY A 18 -13.53 9.91 -8.35
N ILE A 19 -12.28 9.86 -7.94
CA ILE A 19 -11.84 10.30 -6.61
C ILE A 19 -11.48 11.79 -6.66
N PRO A 20 -11.98 12.61 -5.74
CA PRO A 20 -11.56 14.01 -5.63
C PRO A 20 -10.05 14.12 -5.41
N LYS A 21 -9.42 15.04 -6.14
CA LYS A 21 -8.02 15.38 -5.88
C LYS A 21 -7.84 15.89 -4.45
N GLY A 22 -6.74 15.50 -3.83
CA GLY A 22 -6.47 15.73 -2.43
C GLY A 22 -6.90 14.57 -1.51
N PHE A 23 -7.59 13.55 -2.03
CA PHE A 23 -8.05 12.42 -1.20
C PHE A 23 -6.97 11.37 -0.99
N THR A 24 -6.99 10.81 0.21
CA THR A 24 -6.28 9.59 0.58
C THR A 24 -7.30 8.47 0.77
N LEU A 25 -7.09 7.35 0.08
CA LEU A 25 -7.95 6.18 0.09
C LEU A 25 -7.33 5.08 0.95
N LEU A 26 -8.19 4.31 1.62
CA LEU A 26 -7.85 3.01 2.21
C LEU A 26 -8.62 1.93 1.49
N VAL A 27 -7.93 0.91 0.99
CA VAL A 27 -8.55 -0.32 0.50
C VAL A 27 -8.14 -1.45 1.44
N SER A 28 -9.10 -2.03 2.13
CA SER A 28 -8.87 -3.10 3.10
C SER A 28 -9.60 -4.39 2.71
N GLY A 29 -9.06 -5.54 3.11
CA GLY A 29 -9.72 -6.82 2.84
C GLY A 29 -8.94 -8.01 3.41
N PRO A 30 -9.55 -9.19 3.47
CA PRO A 30 -8.85 -10.41 3.85
C PRO A 30 -7.89 -10.85 2.74
N PRO A 31 -6.90 -11.71 3.05
CA PRO A 31 -6.01 -12.28 2.04
C PRO A 31 -6.78 -12.91 0.88
N GLY A 32 -6.37 -12.61 -0.35
CA GLY A 32 -7.00 -13.11 -1.58
C GLY A 32 -8.30 -12.40 -1.97
N SER A 33 -8.63 -11.26 -1.35
CA SER A 33 -9.74 -10.41 -1.82
C SER A 33 -9.35 -9.54 -3.00
N GLY A 34 -8.06 -9.38 -3.31
CA GLY A 34 -7.55 -8.59 -4.44
C GLY A 34 -7.22 -7.14 -4.08
N THR A 35 -6.90 -6.85 -2.82
CA THR A 35 -6.43 -5.52 -2.40
C THR A 35 -5.18 -5.10 -3.17
N GLU A 36 -4.25 -6.01 -3.38
CA GLU A 36 -3.04 -5.85 -4.18
C GLU A 36 -3.35 -5.60 -5.66
N LEU A 37 -4.40 -6.24 -6.17
CA LEU A 37 -4.86 -6.04 -7.55
C LEU A 37 -5.50 -4.66 -7.72
N PHE A 38 -6.32 -4.25 -6.75
CA PHE A 38 -6.90 -2.91 -6.72
C PHE A 38 -5.80 -1.84 -6.73
N ALA A 39 -4.76 -2.02 -5.90
CA ALA A 39 -3.63 -1.10 -5.82
C ALA A 39 -2.90 -0.95 -7.16
N LYS A 40 -2.64 -2.06 -7.87
CA LYS A 40 -2.00 -2.06 -9.19
C LYS A 40 -2.88 -1.43 -10.27
N GLN A 41 -4.19 -1.72 -10.27
CA GLN A 41 -5.16 -1.13 -11.19
C GLN A 41 -5.26 0.38 -11.00
N PHE A 42 -5.33 0.83 -9.73
CA PHE A 42 -5.30 2.23 -9.38
C PHE A 42 -3.99 2.91 -9.80
N ALA A 43 -2.84 2.29 -9.57
CA ALA A 43 -1.55 2.83 -10.00
C ALA A 43 -1.51 3.02 -11.53
N SER A 44 -1.90 1.99 -12.28
CA SER A 44 -1.88 2.00 -13.75
C SER A 44 -2.73 3.13 -14.34
N SER A 45 -3.87 3.41 -13.75
CA SER A 45 -4.81 4.41 -14.27
C SER A 45 -4.29 5.85 -14.22
N GLY A 46 -3.25 6.12 -13.43
CA GLY A 46 -2.62 7.44 -13.33
C GLY A 46 -1.39 7.66 -14.20
N ILE A 47 -0.81 6.61 -14.79
CA ILE A 47 0.54 6.67 -15.40
C ILE A 47 0.65 7.72 -16.53
N ASP A 48 -0.41 7.97 -17.28
CA ASP A 48 -0.35 8.93 -18.40
C ASP A 48 -0.46 10.40 -17.98
N SER A 49 -0.99 10.66 -16.80
CA SER A 49 -1.36 12.01 -16.37
C SER A 49 -0.75 12.45 -15.05
N GLU A 50 -0.20 11.52 -14.27
CA GLU A 50 0.29 11.75 -12.92
C GLU A 50 1.68 11.13 -12.71
N ASN A 51 2.44 11.67 -11.77
CA ASN A 51 3.70 11.06 -11.33
C ASN A 51 3.39 9.92 -10.35
N VAL A 52 3.39 8.68 -10.83
CA VAL A 52 3.02 7.51 -10.02
C VAL A 52 4.22 6.94 -9.29
N VAL A 53 4.09 6.75 -7.98
CA VAL A 53 5.02 5.97 -7.16
C VAL A 53 4.28 4.84 -6.44
N TYR A 54 4.85 3.64 -6.52
CA TYR A 54 4.32 2.42 -5.91
C TYR A 54 5.30 1.88 -4.87
N PHE A 55 4.90 1.91 -3.61
CA PHE A 55 5.64 1.29 -2.52
C PHE A 55 5.14 -0.14 -2.35
N THR A 56 6.00 -1.13 -2.58
CA THR A 56 5.70 -2.53 -2.29
C THR A 56 6.41 -2.98 -1.02
N THR A 57 5.69 -3.69 -0.16
CA THR A 57 6.22 -4.24 1.09
C THR A 57 6.31 -5.77 1.09
N THR A 58 5.76 -6.44 0.06
CA THR A 58 5.64 -7.90 0.02
C THR A 58 6.10 -8.52 -1.30
N GLU A 59 6.07 -7.78 -2.40
CA GLU A 59 6.35 -8.30 -3.73
C GLU A 59 7.68 -7.77 -4.29
N ARG A 60 8.29 -8.51 -5.21
CA ARG A 60 9.42 -8.02 -6.00
C ARG A 60 8.93 -7.10 -7.11
N ASP A 61 9.77 -6.17 -7.56
CA ASP A 61 9.44 -5.23 -8.64
C ASP A 61 8.95 -5.95 -9.90
N GLN A 62 9.57 -7.08 -10.24
CA GLN A 62 9.21 -7.90 -11.38
C GLN A 62 7.81 -8.54 -11.23
N ASP A 63 7.41 -8.91 -10.01
CA ASP A 63 6.10 -9.52 -9.76
C ASP A 63 4.99 -8.46 -9.87
N VAL A 64 5.26 -7.23 -9.38
CA VAL A 64 4.36 -6.09 -9.56
C VAL A 64 4.15 -5.79 -11.04
N THR A 65 5.23 -5.62 -11.79
CA THR A 65 5.17 -5.27 -13.22
C THR A 65 4.56 -6.38 -14.07
N SER A 66 4.94 -7.65 -13.85
CA SER A 66 4.40 -8.77 -14.61
C SER A 66 2.92 -9.00 -14.35
N THR A 67 2.44 -8.75 -13.13
CA THR A 67 1.00 -8.79 -12.82
C THR A 67 0.27 -7.70 -13.60
N MET A 68 0.77 -6.47 -13.61
CA MET A 68 0.17 -5.37 -14.37
C MET A 68 0.12 -5.67 -15.87
N GLU A 69 1.20 -6.18 -16.44
CA GLU A 69 1.29 -6.58 -17.85
C GLU A 69 0.34 -7.72 -18.19
N HIS A 70 0.15 -8.68 -17.27
CA HIS A 70 -0.81 -9.79 -17.46
C HIS A 70 -2.24 -9.27 -17.68
N PHE A 71 -2.62 -8.19 -16.99
CA PHE A 71 -3.90 -7.52 -17.16
C PHE A 71 -3.92 -6.49 -18.30
N GLY A 72 -2.81 -6.33 -19.03
CA GLY A 72 -2.68 -5.33 -20.09
C GLY A 72 -2.59 -3.90 -19.57
N TRP A 73 -2.22 -3.73 -18.31
CA TRP A 73 -2.08 -2.42 -17.68
C TRP A 73 -0.69 -1.84 -17.90
N LYS A 74 -0.60 -0.51 -17.90
CA LYS A 74 0.68 0.19 -17.92
C LYS A 74 1.41 -0.02 -16.61
N SER A 75 2.72 -0.23 -16.68
CA SER A 75 3.59 -0.54 -15.53
C SER A 75 4.78 0.43 -15.41
N SER A 76 4.88 1.44 -16.28
CA SER A 76 5.99 2.41 -16.32
C SER A 76 5.88 3.44 -15.21
N MET A 77 6.09 3.03 -13.96
CA MET A 77 6.05 3.87 -12.76
C MET A 77 7.31 3.67 -11.91
N LYS A 78 7.54 4.57 -10.95
CA LYS A 78 8.58 4.37 -9.94
C LYS A 78 8.10 3.35 -8.91
N ILE A 79 8.85 2.25 -8.75
CA ILE A 79 8.64 1.29 -7.66
C ILE A 79 9.68 1.55 -6.57
N VAL A 80 9.23 1.63 -5.33
CA VAL A 80 10.06 1.68 -4.12
C VAL A 80 9.84 0.40 -3.34
N ASN A 81 10.78 -0.52 -3.42
CA ASN A 81 10.67 -1.84 -2.83
C ASN A 81 11.17 -1.84 -1.39
N ILE A 82 10.25 -1.72 -0.44
CA ILE A 82 10.54 -1.76 0.99
C ILE A 82 10.97 -3.17 1.42
N ALA A 83 10.35 -4.22 0.87
CA ALA A 83 10.71 -5.61 1.18
C ALA A 83 12.16 -5.93 0.80
N ASP A 84 12.62 -5.50 -0.38
CA ASP A 84 14.00 -5.70 -0.83
C ASP A 84 14.98 -4.90 0.04
N GLN A 85 14.63 -3.66 0.37
CA GLN A 85 15.44 -2.84 1.28
C GLN A 85 15.52 -3.47 2.69
N TYR A 86 14.42 -3.99 3.22
CA TYR A 86 14.38 -4.68 4.50
C TYR A 86 15.23 -5.96 4.46
N TYR A 87 15.09 -6.75 3.41
CA TYR A 87 15.94 -7.93 3.22
C TYR A 87 17.43 -7.58 3.26
N LYS A 88 17.87 -6.61 2.46
CA LYS A 88 19.27 -6.21 2.36
C LYS A 88 19.84 -5.62 3.66
N ASN A 89 19.05 -4.81 4.33
CA ASN A 89 19.51 -4.06 5.50
C ASN A 89 19.36 -4.82 6.82
N VAL A 90 18.42 -5.76 6.90
CA VAL A 90 18.07 -6.48 8.14
C VAL A 90 18.25 -7.99 7.99
N LEU A 91 17.45 -8.65 7.15
CA LEU A 91 17.37 -10.11 7.12
C LEU A 91 18.66 -10.78 6.63
N ALA A 92 19.32 -10.23 5.63
CA ALA A 92 20.59 -10.79 5.14
C ALA A 92 21.64 -10.82 6.24
N LYS A 93 21.72 -9.79 7.07
CA LYS A 93 22.64 -9.72 8.23
C LYS A 93 22.26 -10.73 9.33
N GLU A 94 20.97 -10.91 9.60
CA GLU A 94 20.50 -11.92 10.56
C GLU A 94 20.81 -13.35 10.10
N LEU A 95 20.66 -13.61 8.81
CA LEU A 95 21.02 -14.90 8.22
C LEU A 95 22.53 -15.17 8.32
N GLU A 96 23.35 -14.17 8.06
CA GLU A 96 24.81 -14.26 8.21
C GLU A 96 25.22 -14.53 9.66
N ILE A 97 24.65 -13.78 10.62
CA ILE A 97 24.86 -14.01 12.06
C ILE A 97 24.43 -15.42 12.46
N SER A 98 23.30 -15.91 11.95
CA SER A 98 22.81 -17.25 12.23
C SER A 98 23.73 -18.34 11.71
N ARG A 99 24.32 -18.13 10.51
CA ARG A 99 25.32 -19.03 9.94
C ARG A 99 26.58 -19.08 10.79
N TYR A 100 27.12 -17.93 11.21
CA TYR A 100 28.30 -17.88 12.09
C TYR A 100 28.05 -18.60 13.43
N ARG A 101 26.86 -18.46 14.02
CA ARG A 101 26.53 -19.20 15.26
C ARG A 101 26.50 -20.70 15.06
N GLN A 102 26.02 -21.20 13.92
CA GLN A 102 26.02 -22.63 13.60
C GLN A 102 27.43 -23.16 13.34
N GLU A 103 28.34 -22.36 12.78
CA GLU A 103 29.74 -22.68 12.53
C GLU A 103 30.61 -22.58 13.80
N GLY A 104 30.01 -22.28 14.98
CA GLY A 104 30.67 -22.20 16.26
C GLY A 104 31.46 -20.90 16.49
N ILE A 105 31.26 -19.90 15.67
CA ILE A 105 31.87 -18.57 15.80
C ILE A 105 31.14 -17.82 16.93
N THR A 106 31.90 -17.26 17.86
CA THR A 106 31.31 -16.56 19.02
C THR A 106 30.92 -15.13 18.65
N MET A 107 29.97 -14.55 19.42
CA MET A 107 29.57 -13.13 19.27
C MET A 107 30.78 -12.17 19.36
N LYS A 108 31.84 -12.57 20.05
CA LYS A 108 33.09 -11.79 20.18
C LYS A 108 33.88 -11.73 18.87
N ASP A 109 33.89 -12.84 18.12
CA ASP A 109 34.50 -12.93 16.82
C ASP A 109 33.74 -12.18 15.76
N ILE A 110 32.40 -12.24 15.82
CA ILE A 110 31.48 -11.46 14.94
C ILE A 110 31.66 -9.96 15.17
N MET A 111 31.68 -9.51 16.44
CA MET A 111 31.92 -8.11 16.77
C MET A 111 33.28 -7.59 16.39
N ALA A 112 34.31 -8.45 16.39
CA ALA A 112 35.65 -8.06 15.98
C ALA A 112 35.76 -7.83 14.46
N GLN A 113 35.02 -8.61 13.65
CA GLN A 113 34.99 -8.48 12.19
C GLN A 113 34.04 -7.39 11.68
N THR A 114 32.99 -7.08 12.45
CA THR A 114 31.91 -6.14 12.01
C THR A 114 32.03 -4.77 12.66
N LYS A 115 33.17 -4.43 13.29
CA LYS A 115 33.32 -3.14 13.99
C LYS A 115 33.18 -1.92 13.09
N GLU A 116 33.53 -2.00 11.82
CA GLU A 116 33.36 -0.94 10.83
C GLU A 116 31.90 -0.92 10.28
N ASP A 117 31.28 -2.09 10.07
CA ASP A 117 29.89 -2.17 9.57
C ASP A 117 28.82 -1.84 10.62
N LEU A 118 29.13 -1.88 11.90
CA LEU A 118 28.18 -1.58 12.98
C LEU A 118 27.96 -0.08 13.20
N GLU A 119 28.92 0.77 12.83
CA GLU A 119 28.75 2.23 12.86
C GLU A 119 27.92 2.75 11.67
N GLU A 120 27.90 2.06 10.53
CA GLU A 120 26.99 2.31 9.41
C GLU A 120 25.58 1.73 9.60
N ARG A 121 25.33 1.02 10.68
CA ARG A 121 23.98 0.56 11.09
C ARG A 121 23.11 1.68 11.65
N THR A 122 23.05 2.82 11.04
CA THR A 122 21.88 3.68 11.14
C THR A 122 20.75 2.94 10.44
N GLY A 123 19.87 2.31 11.22
CA GLY A 123 18.76 1.54 10.69
C GLY A 123 17.95 2.40 9.72
N VAL A 124 17.78 1.93 8.49
CA VAL A 124 16.93 2.62 7.52
C VAL A 124 15.53 2.72 8.15
N ASN A 125 15.10 3.93 8.45
CA ASN A 125 13.74 4.14 8.91
C ASN A 125 12.81 4.19 7.69
N PHE A 126 12.10 3.10 7.45
CA PHE A 126 11.23 2.95 6.28
C PHE A 126 10.02 3.91 6.30
N LEU A 127 9.53 4.34 7.47
CA LEU A 127 8.50 5.38 7.57
C LEU A 127 9.05 6.73 7.11
N THR A 128 10.26 7.07 7.52
CA THR A 128 10.94 8.27 7.03
C THR A 128 11.18 8.20 5.53
N SER A 129 11.59 7.04 5.01
CA SER A 129 11.79 6.83 3.57
C SER A 129 10.48 7.02 2.80
N LEU A 130 9.37 6.46 3.29
CA LEU A 130 8.04 6.62 2.71
C LEU A 130 7.63 8.10 2.62
N CYS A 131 7.75 8.85 3.72
CA CYS A 131 7.44 10.27 3.75
C CYS A 131 8.37 11.09 2.85
N TYR A 132 9.67 10.79 2.86
CA TYR A 132 10.68 11.47 2.05
C TYR A 132 10.42 11.29 0.56
N GLU A 133 10.22 10.07 0.09
CA GLU A 133 9.95 9.78 -1.31
C GLU A 133 8.65 10.43 -1.78
N THR A 134 7.61 10.41 -0.94
CA THR A 134 6.34 11.09 -1.23
C THR A 134 6.53 12.61 -1.34
N SER A 135 7.30 13.23 -0.45
CA SER A 135 7.51 14.68 -0.42
C SER A 135 8.26 15.24 -1.64
N ARG A 136 8.99 14.38 -2.36
CA ARG A 136 9.75 14.77 -3.57
C ARG A 136 8.94 14.72 -4.86
N LEU A 137 7.73 14.18 -4.82
CA LEU A 137 6.89 14.06 -6.00
C LEU A 137 6.39 15.44 -6.45
N LYS A 138 6.45 15.66 -7.75
CA LYS A 138 5.86 16.85 -8.36
C LYS A 138 4.39 16.59 -8.68
N PRO A 139 3.48 17.52 -8.31
CA PRO A 139 2.07 17.36 -8.64
C PRO A 139 1.80 17.50 -10.16
N PRO A 140 0.75 16.88 -10.69
CA PRO A 140 -0.08 15.91 -9.97
C PRO A 140 0.64 14.59 -9.77
N PHE A 141 0.47 13.97 -8.59
CA PHE A 141 1.08 12.69 -8.31
C PHE A 141 0.07 11.67 -7.73
N ARG A 142 0.43 10.41 -7.82
CA ARG A 142 -0.30 9.28 -7.27
C ARG A 142 0.64 8.41 -6.44
N VAL A 143 0.33 8.26 -5.16
CA VAL A 143 1.07 7.40 -4.23
C VAL A 143 0.27 6.14 -3.96
N VAL A 144 0.91 4.99 -4.07
CA VAL A 144 0.34 3.71 -3.66
C VAL A 144 1.24 3.08 -2.62
N VAL A 145 0.68 2.65 -1.49
CA VAL A 145 1.37 1.90 -0.43
C VAL A 145 0.72 0.53 -0.29
N ASP A 146 1.39 -0.49 -0.79
CA ASP A 146 0.92 -1.87 -0.78
C ASP A 146 1.93 -2.76 -0.03
N SER A 147 1.76 -2.97 1.30
CA SER A 147 0.65 -2.56 2.15
C SER A 147 1.14 -1.80 3.39
N LEU A 148 0.20 -1.25 4.18
CA LEU A 148 0.49 -0.68 5.50
C LEU A 148 0.90 -1.74 6.53
N ASP A 149 0.58 -3.02 6.28
CA ASP A 149 0.77 -4.11 7.22
C ASP A 149 2.22 -4.20 7.70
N PHE A 150 3.19 -4.06 6.81
CA PHE A 150 4.61 -4.00 7.16
C PHE A 150 4.90 -2.91 8.21
N PHE A 151 4.40 -1.71 8.00
CA PHE A 151 4.65 -0.60 8.90
C PHE A 151 3.95 -0.78 10.25
N LEU A 152 2.73 -1.32 10.25
CA LEU A 152 1.96 -1.60 11.48
C LEU A 152 2.57 -2.73 12.31
N GLU A 153 3.35 -3.62 11.69
CA GLU A 153 4.05 -4.72 12.34
C GLU A 153 5.39 -4.28 12.95
N TYR A 154 6.14 -3.42 12.26
CA TYR A 154 7.52 -3.08 12.64
C TYR A 154 7.69 -1.75 13.34
N TYR A 155 6.67 -0.89 13.40
CA TYR A 155 6.75 0.43 13.99
C TYR A 155 5.65 0.68 15.02
N ASP A 156 5.91 1.59 15.95
CA ASP A 156 4.90 2.03 16.90
C ASP A 156 3.70 2.63 16.18
N HIS A 157 2.51 2.28 16.63
CA HIS A 157 1.24 2.71 16.07
C HIS A 157 1.15 4.25 15.92
N VAL A 158 1.66 5.00 16.89
CA VAL A 158 1.65 6.47 16.88
C VAL A 158 2.50 7.01 15.72
N ASP A 159 3.65 6.40 15.45
CA ASP A 159 4.57 6.83 14.39
C ASP A 159 3.98 6.54 13.01
N VAL A 160 3.34 5.37 12.85
CA VAL A 160 2.62 5.03 11.61
C VAL A 160 1.50 6.05 11.36
N LEU A 161 0.64 6.33 12.34
CA LEU A 161 -0.45 7.30 12.18
C LEU A 161 0.07 8.73 11.92
N SER A 162 1.20 9.12 12.52
CA SER A 162 1.84 10.41 12.25
C SER A 162 2.31 10.51 10.80
N SER A 163 2.95 9.45 10.30
CA SER A 163 3.38 9.36 8.90
C SER A 163 2.21 9.40 7.92
N LEU A 164 1.11 8.70 8.23
CA LEU A 164 -0.11 8.73 7.41
C LEU A 164 -0.73 10.13 7.38
N ARG A 165 -0.78 10.86 8.50
CA ARG A 165 -1.24 12.25 8.53
C ARG A 165 -0.36 13.16 7.71
N THR A 166 0.96 12.93 7.70
CA THR A 166 1.92 13.68 6.88
C THR A 166 1.68 13.44 5.39
N ILE A 167 1.55 12.18 4.97
CA ILE A 167 1.26 11.81 3.58
C ILE A 167 -0.07 12.42 3.14
N LYS A 168 -1.12 12.26 3.96
CA LYS A 168 -2.43 12.84 3.69
C LYS A 168 -2.38 14.35 3.53
N GLY A 169 -1.76 15.06 4.49
CA GLY A 169 -1.65 16.51 4.44
C GLY A 169 -0.91 16.99 3.19
N HIS A 170 0.18 16.30 2.81
CA HIS A 170 0.93 16.60 1.59
C HIS A 170 0.09 16.33 0.33
N THR A 171 -0.56 15.16 0.26
CA THR A 171 -1.45 14.79 -0.86
C THR A 171 -2.56 15.81 -1.05
N GLN A 172 -3.20 16.23 0.05
CA GLN A 172 -4.26 17.23 0.04
C GLN A 172 -3.75 18.60 -0.43
N HIS A 173 -2.62 19.05 0.09
CA HIS A 173 -2.02 20.35 -0.26
C HIS A 173 -1.58 20.42 -1.72
N GLN A 174 -1.15 19.30 -2.28
CA GLN A 174 -0.67 19.18 -3.66
C GLN A 174 -1.77 18.78 -4.66
N GLU A 175 -3.04 18.73 -4.24
CA GLU A 175 -4.17 18.30 -5.09
C GLU A 175 -3.89 16.99 -5.85
N SER A 176 -3.27 16.05 -5.16
CA SER A 176 -2.83 14.74 -5.65
C SER A 176 -3.61 13.63 -4.96
N VAL A 177 -3.30 12.35 -5.20
CA VAL A 177 -4.04 11.25 -4.57
C VAL A 177 -3.11 10.21 -3.98
N ALA A 178 -3.56 9.56 -2.90
CA ALA A 178 -2.86 8.44 -2.30
C ALA A 178 -3.82 7.27 -2.06
N LEU A 179 -3.32 6.05 -2.21
CA LEU A 179 -4.01 4.81 -1.87
C LEU A 179 -3.14 3.97 -0.96
N LEU A 180 -3.74 3.45 0.09
CA LEU A 180 -3.14 2.58 1.08
C LEU A 180 -3.89 1.26 1.07
N THR A 181 -3.20 0.13 1.11
CA THR A 181 -3.83 -1.17 1.34
C THR A 181 -3.57 -1.66 2.75
N MET A 182 -4.48 -2.47 3.31
CA MET A 182 -4.35 -3.04 4.64
C MET A 182 -5.18 -4.33 4.76
N LEU A 183 -4.69 -5.29 5.51
CA LEU A 183 -5.43 -6.51 5.85
C LEU A 183 -6.54 -6.21 6.88
N THR A 184 -7.70 -6.85 6.70
CA THR A 184 -8.78 -6.84 7.70
C THR A 184 -8.66 -8.01 8.67
N GLY A 185 -9.10 -7.80 9.93
CA GLY A 185 -9.17 -8.86 10.94
C GLY A 185 -7.83 -9.25 11.57
N VAL A 186 -6.72 -8.61 11.21
CA VAL A 186 -5.37 -8.88 11.75
C VAL A 186 -5.06 -7.97 12.92
N TYR A 187 -5.50 -6.72 12.87
CA TYR A 187 -5.20 -5.70 13.86
C TYR A 187 -6.36 -5.47 14.83
N ALA A 188 -6.03 -4.95 16.02
CA ALA A 188 -7.05 -4.51 16.95
C ALA A 188 -7.98 -3.46 16.31
N THR A 189 -9.26 -3.49 16.65
CA THR A 189 -10.28 -2.57 16.13
C THR A 189 -9.87 -1.10 16.25
N ARG A 190 -9.19 -0.74 17.34
CA ARG A 190 -8.68 0.62 17.57
C ARG A 190 -7.68 1.05 16.47
N THR A 191 -6.75 0.16 16.09
CA THR A 191 -5.77 0.45 15.04
C THR A 191 -6.46 0.68 13.71
N GLN A 192 -7.35 -0.24 13.33
CA GLN A 192 -8.12 -0.14 12.09
C GLN A 192 -8.95 1.15 12.05
N SER A 193 -9.71 1.44 13.11
CA SER A 193 -10.52 2.67 13.19
C SER A 193 -9.66 3.94 13.12
N SER A 194 -8.45 3.93 13.72
CA SER A 194 -7.56 5.09 13.66
C SER A 194 -7.03 5.36 12.25
N VAL A 195 -6.74 4.32 11.46
CA VAL A 195 -6.36 4.46 10.06
C VAL A 195 -7.55 4.94 9.23
N GLU A 196 -8.75 4.33 9.42
CA GLU A 196 -9.98 4.72 8.73
C GLU A 196 -10.39 6.18 9.04
N GLU A 197 -10.10 6.68 10.25
CA GLU A 197 -10.37 8.08 10.62
C GLU A 197 -9.52 9.05 9.78
N ILE A 198 -8.26 8.74 9.57
CA ILE A 198 -7.32 9.60 8.84
C ILE A 198 -7.71 9.74 7.36
N VAL A 199 -8.04 8.65 6.70
CA VAL A 199 -8.31 8.64 5.25
C VAL A 199 -9.61 9.35 4.88
N ASP A 200 -9.74 9.75 3.63
CA ASP A 200 -10.92 10.46 3.11
C ASP A 200 -11.95 9.50 2.51
N CYS A 201 -11.49 8.40 1.93
CA CYS A 201 -12.34 7.33 1.41
C CYS A 201 -11.87 5.99 1.95
N SER A 202 -12.80 5.14 2.37
CA SER A 202 -12.51 3.78 2.85
C SER A 202 -13.36 2.79 2.08
N ILE A 203 -12.68 1.83 1.45
CA ILE A 203 -13.26 0.73 0.66
C ILE A 203 -12.84 -0.57 1.32
N GLU A 204 -13.79 -1.46 1.52
CA GLU A 204 -13.53 -2.82 2.04
C GLU A 204 -13.86 -3.85 0.96
N LEU A 205 -12.91 -4.71 0.66
CA LEU A 205 -13.12 -5.88 -0.17
C LEU A 205 -13.45 -7.06 0.73
N GLN A 206 -14.63 -7.65 0.54
CA GLN A 206 -15.06 -8.83 1.28
C GLN A 206 -15.14 -10.03 0.36
N ARG A 207 -14.85 -11.21 0.92
CA ARG A 207 -14.97 -12.48 0.22
C ARG A 207 -15.76 -13.46 1.06
N GLU A 208 -16.95 -13.82 0.58
CA GLU A 208 -17.83 -14.77 1.24
C GLU A 208 -17.83 -16.12 0.52
N ARG A 209 -17.71 -17.19 1.28
CA ARG A 209 -17.94 -18.54 0.75
C ARG A 209 -19.45 -18.83 0.79
N ARG A 210 -20.04 -19.09 -0.38
CA ARG A 210 -21.42 -19.56 -0.53
C ARG A 210 -21.40 -20.92 -1.21
N GLU A 211 -21.74 -21.96 -0.45
CA GLU A 211 -21.67 -23.35 -0.93
C GLU A 211 -20.29 -23.68 -1.54
N ASN A 212 -20.21 -23.81 -2.87
CA ASN A 212 -19.01 -24.19 -3.61
C ASN A 212 -18.37 -23.01 -4.39
N VAL A 213 -18.84 -21.79 -4.20
CA VAL A 213 -18.33 -20.59 -4.89
C VAL A 213 -17.97 -19.51 -3.89
N PHE A 214 -17.02 -18.67 -4.28
CA PHE A 214 -16.75 -17.43 -3.58
C PHE A 214 -17.49 -16.27 -4.25
N LYS A 215 -18.14 -15.44 -3.45
CA LYS A 215 -18.67 -14.14 -3.87
C LYS A 215 -17.82 -13.05 -3.27
N ASN A 216 -17.48 -12.07 -4.09
CA ASN A 216 -16.69 -10.93 -3.66
C ASN A 216 -17.57 -9.67 -3.67
N TYR A 217 -17.41 -8.85 -2.64
CA TYR A 217 -18.13 -7.59 -2.46
C TYR A 217 -17.14 -6.46 -2.23
N LEU A 218 -17.33 -5.37 -2.96
CA LEU A 218 -16.65 -4.10 -2.77
C LEU A 218 -17.63 -3.19 -2.01
N ILE A 219 -17.21 -2.75 -0.83
CA ILE A 219 -18.03 -1.93 0.06
C ILE A 219 -17.38 -0.57 0.20
N VAL A 220 -18.02 0.47 -0.31
CA VAL A 220 -17.62 1.84 -0.03
C VAL A 220 -18.19 2.20 1.35
N ARG A 221 -17.33 2.20 2.37
CA ARG A 221 -17.71 2.41 3.78
C ARG A 221 -17.77 3.87 4.17
N LYS A 222 -16.92 4.68 3.56
CA LYS A 222 -16.75 6.09 3.89
C LYS A 222 -16.33 6.87 2.66
N VAL A 223 -16.98 8.00 2.44
CA VAL A 223 -16.52 9.09 1.56
C VAL A 223 -16.68 10.37 2.37
N ARG A 224 -15.60 11.09 2.60
CA ARG A 224 -15.59 12.31 3.42
C ARG A 224 -16.53 13.34 2.83
N ASN A 225 -17.44 13.88 3.65
CA ASN A 225 -18.47 14.84 3.30
C ASN A 225 -19.56 14.33 2.33
N HIS A 226 -19.53 13.05 1.94
CA HIS A 226 -20.45 12.43 0.99
C HIS A 226 -20.96 11.07 1.48
N PRO A 227 -21.72 11.03 2.61
CA PRO A 227 -22.21 9.76 3.17
C PRO A 227 -23.20 9.04 2.24
N GLU A 228 -23.82 9.75 1.30
CA GLU A 228 -24.72 9.20 0.27
C GLU A 228 -24.01 8.33 -0.77
N MET A 229 -22.68 8.41 -0.87
CA MET A 229 -21.86 7.63 -1.82
C MET A 229 -21.41 6.28 -1.25
N THR A 230 -21.86 5.91 -0.06
CA THR A 230 -21.61 4.58 0.50
C THR A 230 -22.46 3.53 -0.19
N GLY A 231 -21.93 2.33 -0.40
CA GLY A 231 -22.65 1.27 -1.10
C GLY A 231 -21.93 -0.06 -1.10
N ILE A 232 -22.65 -1.10 -1.54
CA ILE A 232 -22.14 -2.48 -1.66
C ILE A 232 -22.31 -2.91 -3.11
N TYR A 233 -21.23 -3.37 -3.72
CA TYR A 233 -21.17 -3.83 -5.11
C TYR A 233 -20.62 -5.24 -5.16
N GLU A 234 -21.30 -6.18 -5.80
CA GLU A 234 -20.70 -7.47 -6.13
C GLU A 234 -19.64 -7.25 -7.22
N TYR A 235 -18.45 -7.84 -7.09
CA TYR A 235 -17.40 -7.73 -8.11
C TYR A 235 -16.83 -9.07 -8.50
N MET A 236 -16.23 -9.10 -9.67
CA MET A 236 -15.43 -10.22 -10.17
C MET A 236 -14.04 -9.73 -10.54
N ILE A 237 -13.06 -10.63 -10.50
CA ILE A 237 -11.76 -10.42 -11.12
C ILE A 237 -11.84 -11.00 -12.53
N THR A 238 -11.79 -10.14 -13.52
CA THR A 238 -11.84 -10.48 -14.95
C THR A 238 -10.47 -10.25 -15.59
N LYS A 239 -10.35 -10.37 -16.90
CA LYS A 239 -9.14 -10.00 -17.64
C LYS A 239 -8.85 -8.49 -17.59
N GLU A 240 -9.82 -7.68 -17.23
CA GLU A 240 -9.70 -6.22 -17.10
C GLU A 240 -9.33 -5.80 -15.67
N GLY A 241 -9.29 -6.75 -14.73
CA GLY A 241 -9.06 -6.52 -13.31
C GLY A 241 -10.32 -6.63 -12.47
N ILE A 242 -10.41 -5.81 -11.43
CA ILE A 242 -11.60 -5.73 -10.56
C ILE A 242 -12.72 -5.05 -11.34
N THR A 243 -13.81 -5.78 -11.49
CA THR A 243 -14.98 -5.33 -12.27
C THR A 243 -16.24 -5.49 -11.41
N PRO A 244 -16.79 -4.40 -10.83
CA PRO A 244 -18.10 -4.42 -10.18
C PRO A 244 -19.22 -4.75 -11.19
N LYS A 245 -20.25 -5.43 -10.67
CA LYS A 245 -21.45 -5.78 -11.45
C LYS A 245 -22.53 -4.74 -11.28
#